data_1f786e318b0318d62b7664ab1ba65990
#
_entry.id   1f786e318b0318d62b7664ab1ba65990
#
_cell.length_a   1.000
_cell.length_b   1.000
_cell.length_c   1.000
_cell.angle_alpha   90.00
_cell.angle_beta   90.00
_cell.angle_gamma   90.00
#
_symmetry.space_group_name_H-M   'P 1'
#
loop_
_entity.id
_entity.type
_entity.pdbx_description
1 polymer ?
#
loop_
_entity_poly.entity_id
_entity_poly.type
_entity_poly.pdbx_seq_one_letter_code
_entity_poly.pdbx_strand_id
1 'polypeptide(L)'
;TSRLERHYKDLQDFEFTIQDEQLFMLQPRSGKRTGLAAIRIATDLVDERLVSTTGALKLIDPVALVQLLAPVFDPDEWARIPVATKGLPASPGAASGQVVFTAEEAVRWADLGKRVVLVRKETVPDDIHGMYVAEGVLTATGGMTSHAAVVGRQMGKPSVVGAGAVQIDEKAKQLEVLDQVLREGDAISFDGLTGEVKVGLVASQ
;
A
#
# COMPACT_ATOMS: atom_id res chain seq x y z
N THR A 1 0.31 -29.72 -13.96
CA THR A 1 0.79 -28.74 -12.95
C THR A 1 1.72 -29.40 -11.96
N SER A 2 1.31 -30.42 -11.19
CA SER A 2 2.12 -31.08 -10.14
C SER A 2 3.49 -31.59 -10.61
N ARG A 3 3.64 -31.93 -11.91
CA ARG A 3 4.93 -32.35 -12.47
C ARG A 3 5.92 -31.18 -12.56
N LEU A 4 5.43 -29.98 -12.85
CA LEU A 4 6.25 -28.75 -12.88
C LEU A 4 6.65 -28.34 -11.47
N GLU A 5 5.73 -28.30 -10.52
CA GLU A 5 6.00 -27.98 -9.11
C GLU A 5 7.04 -28.90 -8.50
N ARG A 6 6.94 -30.21 -8.74
CA ARG A 6 7.95 -31.19 -8.28
C ARG A 6 9.32 -30.98 -8.92
N HIS A 7 9.35 -30.56 -10.18
CA HIS A 7 10.62 -30.33 -10.89
C HIS A 7 11.30 -29.04 -10.44
N TYR A 8 10.54 -27.93 -10.39
CA TYR A 8 11.07 -26.62 -10.02
C TYR A 8 11.07 -26.37 -8.49
N LYS A 9 10.37 -27.20 -7.73
CA LYS A 9 10.20 -27.06 -6.26
C LYS A 9 9.66 -25.68 -5.86
N ASP A 10 8.77 -25.12 -6.69
CA ASP A 10 8.12 -23.83 -6.50
C ASP A 10 6.84 -23.77 -7.32
N LEU A 11 5.92 -22.87 -6.94
CA LEU A 11 4.72 -22.57 -7.72
C LEU A 11 5.10 -22.13 -9.14
N GLN A 12 4.44 -22.72 -10.13
CA GLN A 12 4.67 -22.41 -11.53
C GLN A 12 3.43 -21.79 -12.18
N ASP A 13 3.62 -20.66 -12.84
CA ASP A 13 2.73 -20.11 -13.85
C ASP A 13 3.15 -20.67 -15.23
N PHE A 14 2.21 -21.04 -16.07
CA PHE A 14 2.55 -21.59 -17.38
C PHE A 14 1.53 -21.23 -18.44
N GLU A 15 2.02 -21.08 -19.64
CA GLU A 15 1.25 -20.85 -20.83
C GLU A 15 1.07 -22.19 -21.59
N PHE A 16 -0.12 -22.42 -22.10
CA PHE A 16 -0.42 -23.61 -22.90
C PHE A 16 -1.39 -23.28 -24.03
N THR A 17 -1.42 -24.14 -25.01
CA THR A 17 -2.46 -24.16 -26.07
C THR A 17 -3.03 -25.55 -26.22
N ILE A 18 -4.20 -25.63 -26.81
CA ILE A 18 -4.84 -26.89 -27.17
C ILE A 18 -5.05 -26.88 -28.66
N GLN A 19 -4.52 -27.89 -29.35
CA GLN A 19 -4.72 -28.12 -30.77
C GLN A 19 -5.03 -29.61 -30.98
N ASP A 20 -6.05 -29.89 -31.77
CA ASP A 20 -6.50 -31.27 -32.08
C ASP A 20 -6.68 -32.11 -30.79
N GLU A 21 -7.34 -31.53 -29.76
CA GLU A 21 -7.57 -32.13 -28.43
C GLU A 21 -6.30 -32.46 -27.65
N GLN A 22 -5.13 -32.01 -28.10
CA GLN A 22 -3.85 -32.17 -27.41
C GLN A 22 -3.41 -30.88 -26.75
N LEU A 23 -2.93 -31.01 -25.50
CA LEU A 23 -2.38 -29.89 -24.73
C LEU A 23 -0.88 -29.75 -25.03
N PHE A 24 -0.49 -28.57 -25.45
CA PHE A 24 0.91 -28.18 -25.68
C PHE A 24 1.32 -27.15 -24.66
N MET A 25 2.30 -27.49 -23.82
CA MET A 25 2.94 -26.58 -22.90
C MET A 25 3.89 -25.65 -23.67
N LEU A 26 3.68 -24.34 -23.54
CA LEU A 26 4.48 -23.35 -24.26
C LEU A 26 5.63 -22.84 -23.41
N GLN A 27 5.35 -22.36 -22.20
CA GLN A 27 6.37 -21.76 -21.33
C GLN A 27 5.95 -21.88 -19.85
N PRO A 28 6.77 -22.45 -18.96
CA PRO A 28 6.64 -22.32 -17.53
C PRO A 28 7.49 -21.15 -17.03
N ARG A 29 7.04 -20.52 -15.93
CA ARG A 29 7.78 -19.49 -15.21
C ARG A 29 7.42 -19.53 -13.72
N SER A 30 8.28 -19.04 -12.85
CA SER A 30 7.96 -18.90 -11.42
C SER A 30 6.76 -17.96 -11.25
N GLY A 31 5.76 -18.41 -10.51
CA GLY A 31 4.52 -17.66 -10.29
C GLY A 31 4.79 -16.37 -9.51
N LYS A 32 4.36 -15.23 -10.07
CA LYS A 32 4.36 -13.96 -9.34
C LYS A 32 3.36 -14.04 -8.19
N ARG A 33 3.73 -13.51 -7.01
CA ARG A 33 2.93 -13.64 -5.80
C ARG A 33 3.13 -12.47 -4.86
N THR A 34 2.09 -12.17 -4.08
CA THR A 34 2.18 -11.21 -2.96
C THR A 34 2.92 -11.84 -1.78
N GLY A 35 3.37 -11.04 -0.81
CA GLY A 35 4.04 -11.56 0.39
C GLY A 35 3.22 -12.60 1.15
N LEU A 36 1.92 -12.36 1.33
CA LEU A 36 1.02 -13.33 1.98
C LEU A 36 0.90 -14.64 1.20
N ALA A 37 0.76 -14.56 -0.12
CA ALA A 37 0.73 -15.73 -0.99
C ALA A 37 2.06 -16.49 -0.95
N ALA A 38 3.21 -15.79 -0.87
CA ALA A 38 4.52 -16.41 -0.76
C ALA A 38 4.66 -17.25 0.52
N ILE A 39 4.19 -16.73 1.67
CA ILE A 39 4.18 -17.49 2.94
C ILE A 39 3.29 -18.74 2.79
N ARG A 40 2.08 -18.58 2.28
CA ARG A 40 1.14 -19.70 2.13
C ARG A 40 1.71 -20.79 1.21
N ILE A 41 2.22 -20.41 0.04
CA ILE A 41 2.84 -21.34 -0.91
C ILE A 41 4.04 -22.05 -0.28
N ALA A 42 4.92 -21.31 0.41
CA ALA A 42 6.08 -21.88 1.08
C ALA A 42 5.67 -22.91 2.16
N THR A 43 4.60 -22.63 2.93
CA THR A 43 4.05 -23.55 3.92
C THR A 43 3.47 -24.80 3.26
N ASP A 44 2.65 -24.63 2.24
CA ASP A 44 2.02 -25.75 1.52
C ASP A 44 3.10 -26.67 0.88
N LEU A 45 4.15 -26.11 0.30
CA LEU A 45 5.28 -26.88 -0.27
C LEU A 45 6.06 -27.70 0.79
N VAL A 46 6.16 -27.21 2.03
CA VAL A 46 6.75 -27.96 3.15
C VAL A 46 5.82 -29.08 3.58
N ASP A 47 4.52 -28.81 3.73
CA ASP A 47 3.51 -29.80 4.13
C ASP A 47 3.42 -30.94 3.10
N GLU A 48 3.51 -30.61 1.82
CA GLU A 48 3.58 -31.58 0.71
C GLU A 48 4.97 -32.26 0.58
N ARG A 49 5.94 -31.93 1.42
CA ARG A 49 7.31 -32.46 1.42
C ARG A 49 8.06 -32.25 0.10
N LEU A 50 7.71 -31.21 -0.64
CA LEU A 50 8.42 -30.82 -1.88
C LEU A 50 9.71 -30.06 -1.60
N VAL A 51 9.74 -29.31 -0.50
CA VAL A 51 10.91 -28.55 -0.02
C VAL A 51 11.10 -28.75 1.49
N SER A 52 12.30 -28.54 1.97
CA SER A 52 12.57 -28.44 3.42
C SER A 52 12.16 -27.07 3.95
N THR A 53 11.97 -26.92 5.25
CA THR A 53 11.71 -25.62 5.89
C THR A 53 12.76 -24.56 5.52
N THR A 54 14.04 -24.93 5.52
CA THR A 54 15.12 -24.03 5.08
C THR A 54 15.01 -23.68 3.59
N GLY A 55 14.57 -24.63 2.76
CA GLY A 55 14.31 -24.39 1.33
C GLY A 55 13.14 -23.43 1.11
N ALA A 56 12.05 -23.62 1.85
CA ALA A 56 10.87 -22.77 1.80
C ALA A 56 11.18 -21.32 2.18
N LEU A 57 12.01 -21.08 3.21
CA LEU A 57 12.42 -19.73 3.61
C LEU A 57 13.16 -18.99 2.48
N LYS A 58 13.89 -19.69 1.61
CA LYS A 58 14.58 -19.08 0.47
C LYS A 58 13.65 -18.67 -0.67
N LEU A 59 12.42 -19.18 -0.70
CA LEU A 59 11.40 -18.84 -1.68
C LEU A 59 10.64 -17.54 -1.34
N ILE A 60 10.85 -17.02 -0.12
CA ILE A 60 10.16 -15.84 0.36
C ILE A 60 11.07 -14.63 0.19
N ASP A 61 10.62 -13.63 -0.56
CA ASP A 61 11.32 -12.35 -0.68
C ASP A 61 11.18 -11.56 0.63
N PRO A 62 12.28 -11.21 1.32
CA PRO A 62 12.23 -10.40 2.53
C PRO A 62 11.53 -9.06 2.35
N VAL A 63 11.64 -8.44 1.18
CA VAL A 63 10.96 -7.16 0.87
C VAL A 63 9.44 -7.34 0.88
N ALA A 64 8.94 -8.48 0.39
CA ALA A 64 7.52 -8.79 0.43
C ALA A 64 7.00 -9.00 1.86
N LEU A 65 7.84 -9.43 2.80
CA LEU A 65 7.47 -9.56 4.22
C LEU A 65 7.31 -8.20 4.90
N VAL A 66 8.14 -7.23 4.58
CA VAL A 66 8.03 -5.87 5.14
C VAL A 66 6.66 -5.27 4.85
N GLN A 67 6.10 -5.56 3.67
CA GLN A 67 4.75 -5.11 3.32
C GLN A 67 3.64 -5.72 4.19
N LEU A 68 3.87 -6.91 4.75
CA LEU A 68 2.93 -7.57 5.68
C LEU A 68 3.02 -7.04 7.10
N LEU A 69 4.08 -6.32 7.44
CA LEU A 69 4.26 -5.65 8.72
C LEU A 69 3.75 -4.21 8.71
N ALA A 70 3.27 -3.73 7.56
CA ALA A 70 2.64 -2.42 7.48
C ALA A 70 1.39 -2.39 8.37
N PRO A 71 1.11 -1.27 9.05
CA PRO A 71 -0.09 -1.10 9.85
C PRO A 71 -1.34 -1.42 9.02
N VAL A 72 -2.33 -2.05 9.63
CA VAL A 72 -3.63 -2.34 9.01
C VAL A 72 -4.75 -1.78 9.85
N PHE A 73 -5.88 -1.47 9.22
CA PHE A 73 -7.09 -1.12 9.96
C PHE A 73 -7.84 -2.37 10.40
N ASP A 74 -8.56 -2.27 11.51
CA ASP A 74 -9.58 -3.26 11.85
C ASP A 74 -10.63 -3.29 10.73
N PRO A 75 -10.90 -4.46 10.12
CA PRO A 75 -11.81 -4.55 8.97
C PRO A 75 -13.23 -4.09 9.30
N ASP A 76 -13.72 -4.36 10.51
CA ASP A 76 -15.08 -4.02 10.93
C ASP A 76 -15.21 -2.51 11.18
N GLU A 77 -14.21 -1.89 11.81
CA GLU A 77 -14.18 -0.43 11.99
C GLU A 77 -14.03 0.28 10.64
N TRP A 78 -13.12 -0.22 9.80
CA TRP A 78 -12.92 0.33 8.45
C TRP A 78 -14.21 0.28 7.63
N ALA A 79 -14.95 -0.82 7.65
CA ALA A 79 -16.18 -0.97 6.87
C ALA A 79 -17.32 -0.01 7.30
N ARG A 80 -17.33 0.48 8.55
CA ARG A 80 -18.39 1.36 9.06
C ARG A 80 -18.32 2.77 8.50
N ILE A 81 -17.15 3.24 8.07
CA ILE A 81 -16.98 4.59 7.55
C ILE A 81 -17.06 4.55 6.02
N PRO A 82 -17.89 5.37 5.40
CA PRO A 82 -18.01 5.40 3.94
C PRO A 82 -16.69 5.86 3.29
N VAL A 83 -16.41 5.32 2.11
CA VAL A 83 -15.28 5.76 1.29
C VAL A 83 -15.60 7.15 0.72
N ALA A 84 -14.76 8.12 1.05
CA ALA A 84 -14.88 9.48 0.54
C ALA A 84 -14.29 9.59 -0.88
N THR A 85 -13.16 8.95 -1.12
CA THR A 85 -12.55 8.90 -2.46
C THR A 85 -11.58 7.73 -2.57
N LYS A 86 -11.06 7.52 -3.79
CA LYS A 86 -9.97 6.58 -4.05
C LYS A 86 -8.88 7.24 -4.87
N GLY A 87 -7.65 6.90 -4.53
CA GLY A 87 -6.46 7.21 -5.32
C GLY A 87 -5.70 5.95 -5.70
N LEU A 88 -4.52 6.12 -6.27
CA LEU A 88 -3.63 5.00 -6.60
C LEU A 88 -2.94 4.50 -5.31
N PRO A 89 -2.94 3.19 -5.04
CA PRO A 89 -2.27 2.58 -3.90
C PRO A 89 -0.75 2.58 -4.12
N ALA A 90 -0.09 3.63 -3.67
CA ALA A 90 1.32 3.88 -3.99
C ALA A 90 2.29 3.19 -3.04
N SER A 91 1.96 3.11 -1.75
CA SER A 91 2.73 2.40 -0.73
C SER A 91 1.79 1.82 0.31
N PRO A 92 1.89 0.51 0.63
CA PRO A 92 0.93 -0.18 1.48
C PRO A 92 0.97 0.30 2.92
N GLY A 93 -0.16 0.12 3.63
CA GLY A 93 -0.32 0.39 5.05
C GLY A 93 -1.49 1.32 5.35
N ALA A 94 -1.95 1.23 6.59
CA ALA A 94 -2.99 2.08 7.15
C ALA A 94 -2.37 3.39 7.67
N ALA A 95 -2.91 4.51 7.27
CA ALA A 95 -2.55 5.82 7.79
C ALA A 95 -3.78 6.55 8.32
N SER A 96 -3.68 7.07 9.53
CA SER A 96 -4.75 7.81 10.19
C SER A 96 -4.16 8.94 11.01
N GLY A 97 -4.69 10.15 10.86
CA GLY A 97 -4.16 11.31 11.58
C GLY A 97 -4.87 12.60 11.24
N GLN A 98 -4.35 13.68 11.79
CA GLN A 98 -4.81 15.03 11.50
C GLN A 98 -4.20 15.55 10.21
N VAL A 99 -5.02 16.15 9.36
CA VAL A 99 -4.57 16.74 8.08
C VAL A 99 -3.62 17.90 8.34
N VAL A 100 -2.48 17.89 7.67
CA VAL A 100 -1.56 19.02 7.55
C VAL A 100 -1.18 19.24 6.09
N PHE A 101 -0.98 20.47 5.70
CA PHE A 101 -0.80 20.85 4.29
C PHE A 101 0.65 21.23 3.93
N THR A 102 1.55 21.33 4.91
CA THR A 102 2.96 21.61 4.68
C THR A 102 3.85 20.66 5.47
N ALA A 103 5.08 20.49 4.98
CA ALA A 103 6.08 19.67 5.64
C ALA A 103 6.47 20.22 7.01
N GLU A 104 6.55 21.56 7.13
CA GLU A 104 6.89 22.26 8.38
C GLU A 104 5.81 22.03 9.45
N GLU A 105 4.53 22.11 9.05
CA GLU A 105 3.43 21.82 9.97
C GLU A 105 3.43 20.35 10.38
N ALA A 106 3.73 19.43 9.46
CA ALA A 106 3.86 18.01 9.80
C ALA A 106 4.91 17.80 10.89
N VAL A 107 6.10 18.37 10.73
CA VAL A 107 7.17 18.28 11.74
C VAL A 107 6.74 18.91 13.06
N ARG A 108 6.23 20.15 13.00
CA ARG A 108 5.81 20.87 14.21
C ARG A 108 4.75 20.10 15.01
N TRP A 109 3.78 19.50 14.33
CA TRP A 109 2.71 18.77 15.01
C TRP A 109 3.16 17.38 15.50
N ALA A 110 4.04 16.72 14.75
CA ALA A 110 4.65 15.47 15.19
C ALA A 110 5.51 15.67 16.46
N ASP A 111 6.27 16.77 16.54
CA ASP A 111 7.04 17.13 17.73
C ASP A 111 6.15 17.37 18.97
N LEU A 112 4.89 17.76 18.77
CA LEU A 112 3.87 17.87 19.81
C LEU A 112 3.18 16.55 20.11
N GLY A 113 3.63 15.44 19.54
CA GLY A 113 3.07 14.10 19.73
C GLY A 113 1.75 13.84 19.01
N LYS A 114 1.41 14.66 18.01
CA LYS A 114 0.21 14.45 17.19
C LYS A 114 0.50 13.52 16.03
N ARG A 115 -0.44 12.64 15.74
CA ARG A 115 -0.42 11.85 14.51
C ARG A 115 -0.94 12.70 13.36
N VAL A 116 -0.15 12.85 12.32
CA VAL A 116 -0.47 13.71 11.19
C VAL A 116 -0.44 12.96 9.86
N VAL A 117 -1.29 13.37 8.95
CA VAL A 117 -1.30 12.94 7.55
C VAL A 117 -0.92 14.16 6.70
N LEU A 118 0.15 14.02 5.93
CA LEU A 118 0.57 15.07 5.00
C LEU A 118 -0.27 15.01 3.74
N VAL A 119 -1.02 16.09 3.48
CA VAL A 119 -1.91 16.22 2.32
C VAL A 119 -1.38 17.32 1.41
N ARG A 120 -1.04 16.96 0.18
CA ARG A 120 -0.48 17.89 -0.80
C ARG A 120 -1.19 17.77 -2.14
N LYS A 121 -1.19 18.84 -2.93
CA LYS A 121 -1.58 18.70 -4.33
C LYS A 121 -0.61 17.76 -5.05
N GLU A 122 0.68 17.99 -4.84
CA GLU A 122 1.79 17.14 -5.28
C GLU A 122 2.97 17.38 -4.31
N THR A 123 3.72 16.33 -3.98
CA THR A 123 4.92 16.50 -3.14
C THR A 123 6.13 16.89 -3.98
N VAL A 124 6.99 17.69 -3.38
CA VAL A 124 8.28 18.10 -3.92
C VAL A 124 9.43 17.60 -3.02
N PRO A 125 10.70 17.61 -3.48
CA PRO A 125 11.82 17.13 -2.67
C PRO A 125 11.92 17.78 -1.28
N ASP A 126 11.53 19.05 -1.14
CA ASP A 126 11.55 19.75 0.13
C ASP A 126 10.52 19.21 1.15
N ASP A 127 9.52 18.46 0.70
CA ASP A 127 8.52 17.84 1.59
C ASP A 127 9.05 16.60 2.32
N ILE A 128 10.25 16.10 2.01
CA ILE A 128 10.77 14.80 2.48
C ILE A 128 10.78 14.67 4.00
N HIS A 129 11.12 15.74 4.73
CA HIS A 129 11.15 15.76 6.18
C HIS A 129 9.73 15.68 6.79
N GLY A 130 8.74 16.31 6.16
CA GLY A 130 7.34 16.19 6.55
C GLY A 130 6.77 14.78 6.25
N MET A 131 7.13 14.22 5.10
CA MET A 131 6.76 12.84 4.74
C MET A 131 7.32 11.82 5.74
N TYR A 132 8.53 12.05 6.24
CA TYR A 132 9.18 11.16 7.19
C TYR A 132 8.42 11.06 8.53
N VAL A 133 7.97 12.18 9.08
CA VAL A 133 7.28 12.23 10.38
C VAL A 133 5.79 11.94 10.28
N ALA A 134 5.17 12.12 9.11
CA ALA A 134 3.76 11.82 8.91
C ALA A 134 3.45 10.32 9.03
N GLU A 135 2.24 9.99 9.47
CA GLU A 135 1.70 8.62 9.44
C GLU A 135 1.55 8.11 8.01
N GLY A 136 1.27 9.01 7.08
CA GLY A 136 1.19 8.72 5.67
C GLY A 136 1.02 9.97 4.81
N VAL A 137 1.03 9.79 3.49
CA VAL A 137 0.99 10.85 2.48
C VAL A 137 -0.17 10.66 1.52
N LEU A 138 -0.97 11.71 1.35
CA LEU A 138 -2.07 11.77 0.40
C LEU A 138 -1.81 12.88 -0.62
N THR A 139 -1.87 12.57 -1.91
CA THR A 139 -1.77 13.60 -2.95
C THR A 139 -2.96 13.59 -3.90
N ALA A 140 -3.41 14.80 -4.30
CA ALA A 140 -4.49 14.94 -5.27
C ALA A 140 -4.03 14.57 -6.70
N THR A 141 -2.78 14.84 -7.03
CA THR A 141 -2.18 14.53 -8.34
C THR A 141 -1.00 13.57 -8.19
N GLY A 142 -0.48 13.11 -9.31
CA GLY A 142 0.64 12.18 -9.36
C GLY A 142 0.23 10.75 -9.68
N GLY A 143 1.18 9.98 -10.17
CA GLY A 143 1.04 8.56 -10.50
C GLY A 143 1.98 7.70 -9.68
N MET A 144 2.05 6.41 -10.02
CA MET A 144 2.91 5.43 -9.34
C MET A 144 4.42 5.72 -9.43
N THR A 145 4.83 6.64 -10.29
CA THR A 145 6.20 7.12 -10.48
C THR A 145 6.42 8.53 -9.95
N SER A 146 5.39 9.16 -9.33
CA SER A 146 5.51 10.48 -8.72
C SER A 146 6.47 10.46 -7.52
N HIS A 147 6.95 11.64 -7.12
CA HIS A 147 7.83 11.80 -5.96
C HIS A 147 7.19 11.19 -4.69
N ALA A 148 5.91 11.48 -4.40
CA ALA A 148 5.19 10.91 -3.27
C ALA A 148 5.18 9.37 -3.29
N ALA A 149 4.94 8.78 -4.45
CA ALA A 149 4.87 7.32 -4.60
C ALA A 149 6.24 6.65 -4.43
N VAL A 150 7.28 7.21 -5.02
CA VAL A 150 8.64 6.64 -4.95
C VAL A 150 9.21 6.77 -3.54
N VAL A 151 9.16 7.97 -2.98
CA VAL A 151 9.71 8.26 -1.64
C VAL A 151 8.88 7.57 -0.55
N GLY A 152 7.55 7.55 -0.67
CA GLY A 152 6.67 6.82 0.26
C GLY A 152 7.07 5.33 0.37
N ARG A 153 7.28 4.67 -0.77
CA ARG A 153 7.77 3.27 -0.77
C ARG A 153 9.15 3.10 -0.16
N GLN A 154 10.09 4.02 -0.47
CA GLN A 154 11.45 3.97 0.09
C GLN A 154 11.45 4.13 1.63
N MET A 155 10.55 4.95 2.15
CA MET A 155 10.41 5.19 3.59
C MET A 155 9.52 4.16 4.29
N GLY A 156 8.83 3.29 3.55
CA GLY A 156 7.82 2.40 4.12
C GLY A 156 6.60 3.16 4.68
N LYS A 157 6.32 4.37 4.17
CA LYS A 157 5.19 5.19 4.60
C LYS A 157 3.97 4.91 3.74
N PRO A 158 2.80 4.61 4.34
CA PRO A 158 1.56 4.49 3.61
C PRO A 158 1.34 5.70 2.70
N SER A 159 0.98 5.47 1.45
CA SER A 159 0.81 6.56 0.49
C SER A 159 -0.29 6.27 -0.51
N VAL A 160 -1.17 7.24 -0.68
CA VAL A 160 -2.19 7.25 -1.73
C VAL A 160 -1.96 8.49 -2.60
N VAL A 161 -1.80 8.29 -3.91
CA VAL A 161 -1.50 9.37 -4.85
C VAL A 161 -2.57 9.46 -5.95
N GLY A 162 -2.67 10.64 -6.57
CA GLY A 162 -3.61 10.82 -7.66
C GLY A 162 -5.08 10.71 -7.23
N ALA A 163 -5.42 11.08 -6.02
CA ALA A 163 -6.79 11.14 -5.53
C ALA A 163 -7.52 12.35 -6.11
N GLY A 164 -7.78 12.36 -7.41
CA GLY A 164 -8.23 13.52 -8.19
C GLY A 164 -9.59 14.10 -7.79
N ALA A 165 -10.39 13.39 -6.99
CA ALA A 165 -11.60 13.92 -6.42
C ALA A 165 -11.35 14.83 -5.19
N VAL A 166 -10.11 14.86 -4.68
CA VAL A 166 -9.71 15.76 -3.60
C VAL A 166 -9.25 17.08 -4.19
N GLN A 167 -9.94 18.15 -3.86
CA GLN A 167 -9.52 19.50 -4.21
C GLN A 167 -8.79 20.13 -3.02
N ILE A 168 -7.55 20.53 -3.23
CA ILE A 168 -6.69 21.06 -2.15
C ILE A 168 -6.41 22.53 -2.39
N ASP A 169 -6.76 23.37 -1.41
CA ASP A 169 -6.33 24.74 -1.31
C ASP A 169 -5.28 24.87 -0.17
N GLU A 170 -4.01 24.78 -0.54
CA GLU A 170 -2.90 24.85 0.40
C GLU A 170 -2.79 26.22 1.09
N LYS A 171 -3.25 27.29 0.43
CA LYS A 171 -3.24 28.65 1.01
C LYS A 171 -4.31 28.83 2.07
N ALA A 172 -5.52 28.30 1.78
CA ALA A 172 -6.62 28.31 2.73
C ALA A 172 -6.49 27.18 3.77
N LYS A 173 -5.49 26.28 3.63
CA LYS A 173 -5.28 25.11 4.48
C LYS A 173 -6.55 24.27 4.61
N GLN A 174 -7.10 23.92 3.48
CA GLN A 174 -8.30 23.07 3.40
C GLN A 174 -8.27 22.15 2.20
N LEU A 175 -8.98 21.03 2.34
CA LEU A 175 -9.28 20.12 1.25
C LEU A 175 -10.79 19.92 1.16
N GLU A 176 -11.27 19.75 -0.06
CA GLU A 176 -12.67 19.39 -0.33
C GLU A 176 -12.69 17.98 -0.92
N VAL A 177 -13.53 17.12 -0.35
CA VAL A 177 -13.78 15.77 -0.84
C VAL A 177 -15.25 15.44 -0.66
N LEU A 178 -15.93 14.99 -1.71
CA LEU A 178 -17.37 14.95 -1.78
C LEU A 178 -17.92 16.36 -1.48
N ASP A 179 -18.94 16.48 -0.65
CA ASP A 179 -19.52 17.75 -0.20
C ASP A 179 -18.99 18.19 1.18
N GLN A 180 -17.80 17.71 1.57
CA GLN A 180 -17.19 17.98 2.87
C GLN A 180 -15.90 18.79 2.70
N VAL A 181 -15.74 19.83 3.52
CA VAL A 181 -14.52 20.62 3.61
C VAL A 181 -13.78 20.23 4.90
N LEU A 182 -12.59 19.66 4.75
CA LEU A 182 -11.69 19.40 5.87
C LEU A 182 -10.65 20.51 5.95
N ARG A 183 -10.41 20.98 7.16
CA ARG A 183 -9.38 21.98 7.47
C ARG A 183 -8.18 21.35 8.13
N GLU A 184 -7.11 22.09 8.23
CA GLU A 184 -5.94 21.69 8.99
C GLU A 184 -6.33 21.25 10.42
N GLY A 185 -5.97 20.04 10.80
CA GLY A 185 -6.33 19.44 12.07
C GLY A 185 -7.53 18.51 12.04
N ASP A 186 -8.34 18.53 10.99
CA ASP A 186 -9.42 17.56 10.83
C ASP A 186 -8.86 16.16 10.56
N ALA A 187 -9.65 15.15 10.88
CA ALA A 187 -9.23 13.77 10.85
C ALA A 187 -9.43 13.14 9.46
N ILE A 188 -8.43 12.41 9.01
CA ILE A 188 -8.50 11.61 7.78
C ILE A 188 -7.80 10.26 7.99
N SER A 189 -8.30 9.23 7.31
CA SER A 189 -7.70 7.90 7.28
C SER A 189 -7.67 7.39 5.84
N PHE A 190 -6.61 6.66 5.48
CA PHE A 190 -6.55 6.00 4.18
C PHE A 190 -5.76 4.70 4.24
N ASP A 191 -6.10 3.80 3.33
CA ASP A 191 -5.42 2.53 3.16
C ASP A 191 -4.55 2.58 1.89
N GLY A 192 -3.25 2.57 2.08
CA GLY A 192 -2.26 2.58 1.01
C GLY A 192 -2.20 1.29 0.19
N LEU A 193 -2.91 0.23 0.60
CA LEU A 193 -3.03 -1.02 -0.16
C LEU A 193 -4.21 -0.98 -1.14
N THR A 194 -5.34 -0.41 -0.73
CA THR A 194 -6.57 -0.33 -1.55
C THR A 194 -6.74 1.01 -2.24
N GLY A 195 -6.04 2.06 -1.78
CA GLY A 195 -6.20 3.44 -2.25
C GLY A 195 -7.44 4.14 -1.70
N GLU A 196 -8.18 3.52 -0.78
CA GLU A 196 -9.39 4.11 -0.19
C GLU A 196 -9.03 5.19 0.82
N VAL A 197 -9.77 6.30 0.75
CA VAL A 197 -9.65 7.45 1.66
C VAL A 197 -11.00 7.66 2.34
N LYS A 198 -10.99 7.87 3.64
CA LYS A 198 -12.16 8.08 4.49
C LYS A 198 -11.98 9.29 5.38
N VAL A 199 -13.05 10.03 5.65
CA VAL A 199 -13.05 11.16 6.59
C VAL A 199 -13.26 10.63 8.00
N GLY A 200 -12.38 10.98 8.92
CA GLY A 200 -12.39 10.55 10.32
C GLY A 200 -11.15 9.75 10.69
N LEU A 201 -11.01 9.46 11.99
CA LEU A 201 -9.94 8.63 12.55
C LEU A 201 -10.41 7.18 12.63
N VAL A 202 -9.61 6.28 12.10
CA VAL A 202 -9.74 4.83 12.30
C VAL A 202 -8.48 4.33 12.98
N ALA A 203 -8.63 3.52 14.02
CA ALA A 203 -7.48 2.94 14.70
C ALA A 203 -6.75 1.95 13.79
N SER A 204 -5.43 2.05 13.72
CA SER A 204 -4.55 1.10 13.04
C SER A 204 -3.81 0.24 14.07
N GLN A 205 -3.62 -1.03 13.72
CA GLN A 205 -2.88 -2.02 14.50
C GLN A 205 -1.53 -2.30 13.89
#